data_90b0783ec922fe9ea93c1569b6545475
#
_entry.id   90b0783ec922fe9ea93c1569b6545475
#
_cell.length_a   1.000
_cell.length_b   1.000
_cell.length_c   1.000
_cell.angle_alpha   90.00
_cell.angle_beta   90.00
_cell.angle_gamma   90.00
#
_symmetry.space_group_name_H-M   'P 1'
#
loop_
_entity.id
_entity.type
_entity.pdbx_description
1 polymer ?
#
loop_
_entity_poly.entity_id
_entity_poly.type
_entity_poly.pdbx_seq_one_letter_code
_entity_poly.pdbx_strand_id
1 'polypeptide(L)'
;AAPLLASFGTPPDPVIVRAVAPAGTAAEWTLLSNGDGFDAAARDDARGLAFRLSTHPVKPLVLEGTNGFSRKGGGPTAASQYYSITRLATDGEIVLDGRRFAVRGTSWMDREFGSPELSPGQVGWDWFEIRLADGRDLMLYRMRRADGRSSLRARMRAWPRRPWGRWLPCLRCRAAWSPGRT
;
A
#
# COMPACT_ATOMS: atom_id res chain seq x y z
N ALA A 1 -7.04 -0.55 -22.98
CA ALA A 1 -6.31 -1.54 -22.19
C ALA A 1 -7.28 -2.64 -21.81
N ALA A 2 -6.92 -3.92 -22.08
CA ALA A 2 -7.75 -5.03 -21.67
C ALA A 2 -7.69 -5.17 -20.13
N PRO A 3 -8.80 -5.55 -19.47
CA PRO A 3 -8.82 -5.66 -18.04
C PRO A 3 -7.90 -6.78 -17.57
N LEU A 4 -7.14 -6.53 -16.50
CA LEU A 4 -6.47 -7.58 -15.74
C LEU A 4 -7.54 -8.48 -15.11
N LEU A 5 -7.42 -9.79 -15.30
CA LEU A 5 -8.23 -10.74 -14.56
C LEU A 5 -7.60 -10.91 -13.17
N ALA A 6 -8.31 -10.52 -12.14
CA ALA A 6 -7.90 -10.74 -10.75
C ALA A 6 -8.73 -11.87 -10.14
N SER A 7 -8.08 -12.77 -9.43
CA SER A 7 -8.71 -13.78 -8.59
C SER A 7 -8.26 -13.61 -7.15
N PHE A 8 -9.16 -13.92 -6.23
CA PHE A 8 -8.90 -13.85 -4.80
C PHE A 8 -8.96 -15.26 -4.23
N GLY A 9 -7.93 -15.66 -3.49
CA GLY A 9 -7.92 -16.93 -2.78
C GLY A 9 -8.82 -16.88 -1.54
N THR A 10 -9.35 -18.02 -1.16
CA THR A 10 -10.06 -18.22 0.11
C THR A 10 -9.21 -19.13 1.02
N PRO A 11 -9.18 -18.90 2.34
CA PRO A 11 -8.44 -19.79 3.23
C PRO A 11 -8.83 -21.27 3.06
N PRO A 12 -7.88 -22.22 3.09
CA PRO A 12 -6.48 -22.07 3.46
C PRO A 12 -5.53 -21.68 2.32
N ASP A 13 -6.03 -21.24 1.16
CA ASP A 13 -5.20 -20.83 0.03
C ASP A 13 -4.35 -19.61 0.44
N PRO A 14 -3.02 -19.67 0.33
CA PRO A 14 -2.16 -18.53 0.62
C PRO A 14 -2.30 -17.38 -0.38
N VAL A 15 -2.94 -17.61 -1.53
CA VAL A 15 -3.14 -16.58 -2.55
C VAL A 15 -4.15 -15.54 -2.07
N ILE A 16 -3.69 -14.31 -1.83
CA ILE A 16 -4.57 -13.18 -1.52
C ILE A 16 -5.10 -12.56 -2.81
N VAL A 17 -4.20 -12.32 -3.78
CA VAL A 17 -4.55 -11.80 -5.10
C VAL A 17 -3.63 -12.42 -6.14
N ARG A 18 -4.22 -12.85 -7.23
CA ARG A 18 -3.50 -13.15 -8.47
C ARG A 18 -4.14 -12.35 -9.59
N ALA A 19 -3.35 -11.61 -10.32
CA ALA A 19 -3.78 -10.91 -11.52
C ALA A 19 -2.90 -11.37 -12.67
N VAL A 20 -3.52 -11.83 -13.74
CA VAL A 20 -2.83 -12.24 -14.96
C VAL A 20 -3.23 -11.30 -16.09
N ALA A 21 -2.28 -10.96 -16.93
CA ALA A 21 -2.57 -10.18 -18.10
C ALA A 21 -3.39 -11.01 -19.09
N PRO A 22 -4.11 -10.36 -20.00
CA PRO A 22 -4.82 -11.04 -21.08
C PRO A 22 -3.91 -11.98 -21.85
N ALA A 23 -4.49 -13.05 -22.42
CA ALA A 23 -3.77 -14.04 -23.19
C ALA A 23 -2.85 -13.38 -24.24
N GLY A 24 -1.59 -13.81 -24.26
CA GLY A 24 -0.55 -13.27 -25.15
C GLY A 24 0.35 -12.18 -24.52
N THR A 25 0.14 -11.79 -23.27
CA THR A 25 1.04 -10.92 -22.53
C THR A 25 1.65 -11.68 -21.35
N ALA A 26 2.97 -11.60 -21.20
CA ALA A 26 3.71 -12.30 -20.13
C ALA A 26 3.78 -11.45 -18.85
N ALA A 27 2.63 -10.97 -18.37
CA ALA A 27 2.56 -10.26 -17.11
C ALA A 27 1.78 -11.09 -16.10
N GLU A 28 2.35 -11.30 -14.93
CA GLU A 28 1.70 -11.98 -13.80
C GLU A 28 2.02 -11.23 -12.53
N TRP A 29 1.00 -10.99 -11.71
CA TRP A 29 1.13 -10.32 -10.42
C TRP A 29 0.49 -11.19 -9.35
N THR A 30 1.21 -11.40 -8.27
CA THR A 30 0.73 -12.18 -7.13
C THR A 30 1.00 -11.47 -5.83
N LEU A 31 0.07 -11.63 -4.90
CA LEU A 31 0.23 -11.31 -3.50
C LEU A 31 -0.18 -12.55 -2.70
N LEU A 32 0.75 -13.11 -1.96
CA LEU A 32 0.56 -14.33 -1.16
C LEU A 32 0.68 -13.98 0.32
N SER A 33 -0.05 -14.67 1.18
CA SER A 33 0.20 -14.64 2.61
C SER A 33 1.40 -15.54 2.94
N ASN A 34 2.33 -15.05 3.74
CA ASN A 34 3.47 -15.81 4.24
C ASN A 34 3.45 -15.97 5.78
N GLY A 35 2.26 -15.99 6.36
CA GLY A 35 2.03 -16.05 7.80
C GLY A 35 1.51 -14.70 8.31
N ASP A 36 2.38 -13.88 8.86
CA ASP A 36 2.03 -12.56 9.38
C ASP A 36 2.27 -11.41 8.40
N GLY A 37 2.91 -11.69 7.26
CA GLY A 37 3.23 -10.74 6.20
C GLY A 37 2.78 -11.22 4.82
N PHE A 38 3.51 -10.77 3.80
CA PHE A 38 3.14 -11.00 2.41
C PHE A 38 4.36 -11.22 1.53
N ASP A 39 4.22 -12.13 0.56
CA ASP A 39 5.13 -12.25 -0.57
C ASP A 39 4.45 -11.64 -1.81
N ALA A 40 5.07 -10.61 -2.35
CA ALA A 40 4.60 -9.92 -3.54
C ALA A 40 5.53 -10.20 -4.71
N ALA A 41 4.98 -10.58 -5.86
CA ALA A 41 5.74 -10.73 -7.08
C ALA A 41 4.99 -10.11 -8.25
N ALA A 42 5.74 -9.49 -9.13
CA ALA A 42 5.20 -9.00 -10.38
C ALA A 42 6.23 -9.18 -11.50
N ARG A 43 5.73 -9.36 -12.73
CA ARG A 43 6.54 -9.43 -13.94
C ARG A 43 5.80 -8.75 -15.08
N ASP A 44 6.53 -7.93 -15.82
CA ASP A 44 6.10 -7.28 -17.05
C ASP A 44 7.28 -7.32 -18.04
N ASP A 45 7.28 -8.34 -18.88
CA ASP A 45 8.39 -8.54 -19.84
C ASP A 45 8.43 -7.44 -20.89
N ALA A 46 7.31 -6.88 -21.26
CA ALA A 46 7.26 -5.79 -22.24
C ALA A 46 7.97 -4.51 -21.74
N ARG A 47 8.06 -4.36 -20.41
CA ARG A 47 8.76 -3.24 -19.76
C ARG A 47 10.09 -3.62 -19.13
N GLY A 48 10.53 -4.87 -19.29
CA GLY A 48 11.77 -5.36 -18.67
C GLY A 48 11.75 -5.28 -17.14
N LEU A 49 10.57 -5.32 -16.53
CA LEU A 49 10.36 -5.13 -15.09
C LEU A 49 9.92 -6.44 -14.44
N ALA A 50 10.59 -6.80 -13.34
CA ALA A 50 10.10 -7.82 -12.43
C ALA A 50 10.52 -7.49 -10.99
N PHE A 51 9.77 -8.00 -10.01
CA PHE A 51 10.20 -8.01 -8.63
C PHE A 51 9.67 -9.22 -7.87
N ARG A 52 10.37 -9.57 -6.81
CA ARG A 52 9.93 -10.49 -5.75
C ARG A 52 10.31 -9.88 -4.42
N LEU A 53 9.33 -9.64 -3.59
CA LEU A 53 9.49 -8.99 -2.28
C LEU A 53 8.82 -9.82 -1.22
N SER A 54 9.53 -10.08 -0.10
CA SER A 54 8.95 -10.64 1.11
C SER A 54 8.81 -9.55 2.16
N THR A 55 7.70 -9.56 2.88
CA THR A 55 7.39 -8.51 3.85
C THR A 55 6.92 -9.10 5.17
N HIS A 56 7.33 -8.47 6.28
CA HIS A 56 6.93 -8.86 7.63
C HIS A 56 6.55 -7.62 8.44
N PRO A 57 5.39 -7.62 9.16
CA PRO A 57 4.99 -6.48 9.97
C PRO A 57 5.95 -6.28 11.13
N VAL A 58 6.45 -5.07 11.28
CA VAL A 58 7.29 -4.65 12.40
C VAL A 58 6.56 -3.72 13.37
N LYS A 59 5.30 -3.47 13.07
CA LYS A 59 4.34 -2.77 13.93
C LYS A 59 2.99 -3.47 13.88
N PRO A 60 2.17 -3.34 14.94
CA PRO A 60 0.81 -3.83 14.91
C PRO A 60 -0.04 -3.13 13.85
N LEU A 61 -1.04 -3.85 13.40
CA LEU A 61 -2.09 -3.37 12.52
C LEU A 61 -2.81 -2.15 13.14
N VAL A 62 -3.12 -1.18 12.31
CA VAL A 62 -3.86 0.03 12.66
C VAL A 62 -5.25 -0.03 12.03
N LEU A 63 -6.28 -0.04 12.87
CA LEU A 63 -7.65 0.10 12.41
C LEU A 63 -7.94 1.59 12.17
N GLU A 64 -8.34 1.94 10.96
CA GLU A 64 -8.61 3.31 10.56
C GLU A 64 -10.06 3.72 10.91
N GLY A 65 -10.29 5.02 11.10
CA GLY A 65 -11.60 5.50 11.51
C GLY A 65 -11.98 5.01 12.93
N THR A 66 -13.22 4.63 13.14
CA THR A 66 -13.72 4.10 14.40
C THR A 66 -13.69 2.57 14.32
N ASN A 67 -12.68 1.94 14.94
CA ASN A 67 -12.49 0.48 14.93
C ASN A 67 -12.50 -0.14 13.52
N GLY A 68 -11.84 0.51 12.57
CA GLY A 68 -11.81 0.06 11.19
C GLY A 68 -12.90 0.64 10.31
N PHE A 69 -13.92 1.26 10.88
CA PHE A 69 -14.97 1.91 10.10
C PHE A 69 -14.54 3.33 9.71
N SER A 70 -14.15 3.48 8.46
CA SER A 70 -13.63 4.74 7.89
C SER A 70 -14.71 5.43 7.07
N ARG A 71 -15.30 6.48 7.64
CA ARG A 71 -16.33 7.27 6.97
C ARG A 71 -15.72 8.22 5.94
N LYS A 72 -16.20 8.17 4.71
CA LYS A 72 -15.71 8.98 3.58
C LYS A 72 -16.63 10.17 3.26
N GLY A 73 -17.90 10.09 3.64
CA GLY A 73 -18.89 11.11 3.35
C GLY A 73 -20.10 11.08 4.29
N GLY A 74 -21.13 11.83 3.97
CA GLY A 74 -22.34 11.98 4.80
C GLY A 74 -23.38 10.87 4.62
N GLY A 75 -23.32 10.08 3.56
CA GLY A 75 -24.27 9.01 3.28
C GLY A 75 -24.06 7.79 4.18
N PRO A 76 -25.09 6.96 4.40
CA PRO A 76 -25.00 5.78 5.25
C PRO A 76 -24.00 4.73 4.71
N THR A 77 -23.86 4.66 3.40
CA THR A 77 -22.95 3.72 2.69
C THR A 77 -21.59 4.32 2.37
N ALA A 78 -21.37 5.63 2.62
CA ALA A 78 -20.12 6.33 2.32
C ALA A 78 -19.05 6.03 3.36
N ALA A 79 -18.70 4.75 3.52
CA ALA A 79 -17.71 4.27 4.46
C ALA A 79 -17.09 2.95 3.97
N SER A 80 -15.92 2.63 4.50
CA SER A 80 -15.21 1.38 4.24
C SER A 80 -14.74 0.76 5.54
N GLN A 81 -14.48 -0.55 5.52
CA GLN A 81 -13.60 -1.19 6.49
C GLN A 81 -12.17 -0.97 6.02
N TYR A 82 -11.35 -0.37 6.89
CA TYR A 82 -10.03 0.08 6.52
C TYR A 82 -9.02 -0.20 7.63
N TYR A 83 -7.94 -0.88 7.27
CA TYR A 83 -6.80 -1.05 8.15
C TYR A 83 -5.49 -0.83 7.40
N SER A 84 -4.46 -0.46 8.15
CA SER A 84 -3.12 -0.23 7.65
C SER A 84 -2.10 -1.07 8.40
N ILE A 85 -1.12 -1.59 7.67
CA ILE A 85 0.13 -2.08 8.24
C ILE A 85 1.20 -1.06 7.86
N THR A 86 1.49 -0.17 8.78
CA THR A 86 2.25 1.05 8.51
C THR A 86 3.75 0.82 8.30
N ARG A 87 4.27 -0.31 8.82
CA ARG A 87 5.67 -0.71 8.61
C ARG A 87 5.79 -2.21 8.43
N LEU A 88 6.14 -2.58 7.22
CA LEU A 88 6.53 -3.91 6.83
C LEU A 88 8.04 -3.88 6.55
N ALA A 89 8.84 -4.63 7.30
CA ALA A 89 10.21 -4.92 6.89
C ALA A 89 10.13 -5.66 5.56
N THR A 90 10.87 -5.20 4.57
CA THR A 90 10.77 -5.67 3.19
C THR A 90 12.16 -5.96 2.66
N ASP A 91 12.35 -7.14 2.09
CA ASP A 91 13.54 -7.52 1.35
C ASP A 91 13.17 -8.32 0.10
N GLY A 92 14.11 -8.41 -0.82
CA GLY A 92 13.89 -9.13 -2.05
C GLY A 92 14.75 -8.66 -3.21
N GLU A 93 14.22 -8.82 -4.40
CA GLU A 93 14.91 -8.48 -5.64
C GLU A 93 14.00 -7.69 -6.58
N ILE A 94 14.58 -6.72 -7.26
CA ILE A 94 13.98 -6.01 -8.39
C ILE A 94 14.84 -6.24 -9.62
N VAL A 95 14.21 -6.50 -10.75
CA VAL A 95 14.86 -6.61 -12.06
C VAL A 95 14.37 -5.44 -12.93
N LEU A 96 15.32 -4.69 -13.47
CA LEU A 96 15.07 -3.60 -14.42
C LEU A 96 15.99 -3.80 -15.60
N ASP A 97 15.42 -3.94 -16.80
CA ASP A 97 16.13 -4.12 -18.05
C ASP A 97 17.20 -5.24 -17.97
N GLY A 98 16.82 -6.39 -17.39
CA GLY A 98 17.68 -7.54 -17.19
C GLY A 98 18.70 -7.43 -16.04
N ARG A 99 18.84 -6.25 -15.41
CA ARG A 99 19.72 -6.05 -14.26
C ARG A 99 19.00 -6.37 -12.96
N ARG A 100 19.67 -7.11 -12.07
CA ARG A 100 19.12 -7.53 -10.78
C ARG A 100 19.65 -6.64 -9.67
N PHE A 101 18.75 -6.24 -8.77
CA PHE A 101 19.03 -5.42 -7.61
C PHE A 101 18.46 -6.10 -6.36
N ALA A 102 19.34 -6.55 -5.47
CA ALA A 102 18.90 -6.94 -4.13
C ALA A 102 18.47 -5.69 -3.38
N VAL A 103 17.28 -5.72 -2.81
CA VAL A 103 16.68 -4.56 -2.13
C VAL A 103 16.31 -4.90 -0.71
N ARG A 104 16.43 -3.92 0.17
CA ARG A 104 15.95 -3.96 1.55
C ARG A 104 15.40 -2.61 1.95
N GLY A 105 14.25 -2.62 2.66
CA GLY A 105 13.62 -1.39 3.09
C GLY A 105 12.39 -1.61 3.93
N THR A 106 11.46 -0.71 3.81
CA THR A 106 10.16 -0.80 4.48
C THR A 106 9.05 -0.48 3.50
N SER A 107 7.96 -1.22 3.63
CA SER A 107 6.73 -1.00 2.87
C SER A 107 5.58 -0.58 3.79
N TRP A 108 4.55 -0.06 3.19
CA TRP A 108 3.27 0.23 3.82
C TRP A 108 2.18 -0.53 3.06
N MET A 109 1.24 -1.08 3.77
CA MET A 109 0.07 -1.70 3.17
C MET A 109 -1.20 -1.12 3.75
N ASP A 110 -2.08 -0.68 2.88
CA ASP A 110 -3.46 -0.35 3.19
C ASP A 110 -4.38 -1.42 2.62
N ARG A 111 -5.33 -1.84 3.44
CA ARG A 111 -6.44 -2.66 2.98
C ARG A 111 -7.75 -1.96 3.31
N GLU A 112 -8.45 -1.65 2.25
CA GLU A 112 -9.73 -0.96 2.32
C GLU A 112 -10.75 -1.72 1.48
N PHE A 113 -11.89 -2.01 2.07
CA PHE A 113 -12.99 -2.71 1.39
C PHE A 113 -14.34 -2.17 1.87
N GLY A 114 -15.27 -2.07 0.96
CA GLY A 114 -16.58 -1.48 1.19
C GLY A 114 -17.18 -0.97 -0.10
N SER A 115 -18.18 -0.12 0.02
CA SER A 115 -18.76 0.55 -1.14
C SER A 115 -17.88 1.76 -1.51
N PRO A 116 -17.17 1.74 -2.64
CA PRO A 116 -16.17 2.75 -2.98
C PRO A 116 -16.79 4.02 -3.60
N GLU A 117 -18.08 4.17 -3.57
CA GLU A 117 -18.72 5.32 -4.21
C GLU A 117 -18.36 6.62 -3.50
N LEU A 118 -17.79 7.53 -4.28
CA LEU A 118 -17.63 8.91 -3.85
C LEU A 118 -19.00 9.53 -3.59
N SER A 119 -19.13 10.25 -2.48
CA SER A 119 -20.36 10.99 -2.21
C SER A 119 -20.60 12.07 -3.27
N PRO A 120 -21.85 12.47 -3.52
CA PRO A 120 -22.16 13.51 -4.49
C PRO A 120 -21.28 14.75 -4.33
N GLY A 121 -20.70 15.19 -5.42
CA GLY A 121 -19.77 16.32 -5.46
C GLY A 121 -18.32 16.00 -5.03
N GLN A 122 -17.99 14.79 -4.64
CA GLN A 122 -16.61 14.35 -4.49
C GLN A 122 -16.07 13.87 -5.86
N VAL A 123 -14.81 14.23 -6.17
CA VAL A 123 -14.17 13.91 -7.46
C VAL A 123 -12.87 13.11 -7.31
N GLY A 124 -12.51 12.76 -6.09
CA GLY A 124 -11.31 11.97 -5.79
C GLY A 124 -10.70 12.34 -4.45
N TRP A 125 -9.51 11.85 -4.21
CA TRP A 125 -8.75 12.13 -2.99
C TRP A 125 -7.26 12.24 -3.30
N ASP A 126 -6.53 12.88 -2.39
CA ASP A 126 -5.07 12.82 -2.28
C ASP A 126 -4.75 12.08 -1.00
N TRP A 127 -3.82 11.14 -1.06
CA TRP A 127 -3.43 10.30 0.06
C TRP A 127 -1.91 10.41 0.31
N PHE A 128 -1.53 10.40 1.58
CA PHE A 128 -0.15 10.54 2.01
C PHE A 128 0.17 9.60 3.16
N GLU A 129 1.30 8.93 3.08
CA GLU A 129 1.96 8.28 4.21
C GLU A 129 3.22 9.04 4.60
N ILE A 130 3.46 9.18 5.88
CA ILE A 130 4.66 9.81 6.41
C ILE A 130 5.18 8.96 7.55
N ARG A 131 6.42 8.50 7.41
CA ARG A 131 7.12 7.74 8.45
C ARG A 131 8.16 8.63 9.10
N LEU A 132 7.94 8.95 10.37
CA LEU A 132 8.84 9.80 11.12
C LEU A 132 10.02 9.00 11.68
N ALA A 133 11.16 9.67 11.86
CA ALA A 133 12.38 9.06 12.39
C ALA A 133 12.24 8.59 13.86
N ASP A 134 11.33 9.22 14.62
CA ASP A 134 11.03 8.84 15.99
C ASP A 134 10.12 7.60 16.12
N GLY A 135 9.77 7.00 14.98
CA GLY A 135 8.96 5.79 14.94
C GLY A 135 7.46 6.03 14.84
N ARG A 136 6.99 7.26 14.81
CA ARG A 136 5.59 7.56 14.53
C ARG A 136 5.30 7.40 13.04
N ASP A 137 4.06 7.07 12.73
CA ASP A 137 3.54 7.02 11.38
C ASP A 137 2.29 7.88 11.28
N LEU A 138 2.17 8.62 10.21
CA LEU A 138 1.06 9.53 9.95
C LEU A 138 0.45 9.18 8.60
N MET A 139 -0.85 8.97 8.59
CA MET A 139 -1.65 8.85 7.39
C MET A 139 -2.57 10.07 7.29
N LEU A 140 -2.60 10.64 6.09
CA LEU A 140 -3.44 11.79 5.76
C LEU A 140 -4.16 11.49 4.46
N TYR A 141 -5.41 11.87 4.37
CA TYR A 141 -6.07 11.98 3.08
C TYR A 141 -6.97 13.21 3.01
N ARG A 142 -7.10 13.75 1.82
CA ARG A 142 -7.89 14.90 1.50
C ARG A 142 -8.91 14.52 0.42
N MET A 143 -10.19 14.56 0.75
CA MET A 143 -11.26 14.37 -0.25
C MET A 143 -11.41 15.66 -1.06
N ARG A 144 -11.29 15.57 -2.38
CA ARG A 144 -11.48 16.69 -3.31
C ARG A 144 -12.94 16.75 -3.76
N ARG A 145 -13.45 17.97 -3.93
CA ARG A 145 -14.80 18.23 -4.41
C ARG A 145 -14.77 19.02 -5.72
N ALA A 146 -15.82 18.86 -6.51
CA ALA A 146 -15.98 19.57 -7.79
C ALA A 146 -16.05 21.10 -7.62
N ASP A 147 -16.49 21.60 -6.45
CA ASP A 147 -16.54 23.01 -6.11
C ASP A 147 -15.19 23.60 -5.63
N GLY A 148 -14.11 22.84 -5.77
CA GLY A 148 -12.77 23.23 -5.33
C GLY A 148 -12.54 23.10 -3.82
N ARG A 149 -13.55 22.83 -3.03
CA ARG A 149 -13.42 22.59 -1.60
C ARG A 149 -12.77 21.23 -1.34
N SER A 150 -12.23 21.08 -0.16
CA SER A 150 -11.68 19.80 0.29
C SER A 150 -11.91 19.60 1.79
N SER A 151 -11.96 18.33 2.20
CA SER A 151 -11.96 17.98 3.62
C SER A 151 -10.72 17.15 3.93
N LEU A 152 -9.93 17.59 4.89
CA LEU A 152 -8.74 16.87 5.37
C LEU A 152 -9.14 15.89 6.47
N ARG A 153 -8.65 14.67 6.36
CA ARG A 153 -8.65 13.68 7.44
C ARG A 153 -7.23 13.29 7.75
N ALA A 154 -6.88 13.29 9.01
CA ALA A 154 -5.55 12.92 9.47
C ALA A 154 -5.65 11.90 10.58
N ARG A 155 -4.75 10.93 10.58
CA ARG A 155 -4.55 10.03 11.70
C ARG A 155 -3.06 9.91 11.99
N MET A 156 -2.71 10.16 13.25
CA MET A 156 -1.36 9.95 13.76
C MET A 156 -1.40 8.80 14.77
N ARG A 157 -0.51 7.85 14.60
CA ARG A 157 -0.27 6.81 15.59
C ARG A 157 1.16 6.94 16.11
N ALA A 158 1.28 7.31 17.38
CA ALA A 158 2.51 7.13 18.14
C ALA A 158 2.52 5.70 18.70
N TRP A 159 3.61 4.99 18.47
CA TRP A 159 3.84 3.69 19.11
C TRP A 159 4.90 3.84 20.20
N PRO A 160 4.72 3.24 21.38
CA PRO A 160 5.75 3.27 22.41
C PRO A 160 7.03 2.63 21.86
N ARG A 161 8.15 3.30 22.05
CA ARG A 161 9.47 2.79 21.69
C ARG A 161 9.71 1.47 22.44
N ARG A 162 9.62 0.33 21.75
CA ARG A 162 10.31 -0.86 22.23
C ARG A 162 11.78 -0.72 21.86
N PRO A 163 12.72 -1.06 22.74
CA PRO A 163 14.13 -1.05 22.38
C PRO A 163 14.35 -2.07 21.28
N TRP A 164 14.60 -1.57 20.10
CA TRP A 164 14.97 -2.36 18.93
C TRP A 164 16.34 -3.00 19.19
N GLY A 165 16.43 -4.32 19.09
CA GLY A 165 17.72 -4.97 18.95
C GLY A 165 18.47 -4.32 17.80
N ARG A 166 19.74 -4.07 17.99
CA ARG A 166 20.68 -3.38 17.09
C ARG A 166 20.45 -3.74 15.61
N TRP A 167 19.71 -2.91 14.90
CA TRP A 167 19.72 -2.89 13.45
C TRP A 167 20.57 -1.71 13.02
N LEU A 168 21.58 -2.01 12.20
CA LEU A 168 22.49 -1.00 11.65
C LEU A 168 21.69 0.07 10.87
N PRO A 169 22.05 1.35 10.99
CA PRO A 169 21.36 2.41 10.26
C PRO A 169 21.66 2.27 8.76
N CYS A 170 20.61 2.12 7.97
CA CYS A 170 20.72 2.25 6.53
C CYS A 170 20.96 3.71 6.18
N LEU A 171 22.17 4.00 5.72
CA LEU A 171 22.60 5.28 5.22
C LEU A 171 21.92 5.58 3.87
N ARG A 172 21.12 6.65 3.85
CA ARG A 172 20.73 7.43 2.67
C ARG A 172 19.85 6.75 1.60
N CYS A 173 18.55 6.75 1.81
CA CYS A 173 17.63 6.90 0.69
C CYS A 173 17.11 8.35 0.67
N ARG A 174 17.66 9.19 -0.18
CA ARG A 174 17.03 10.44 -0.58
C ARG A 174 16.07 10.11 -1.71
N ALA A 175 14.79 10.10 -1.43
CA ALA A 175 13.79 10.15 -2.48
C ALA A 175 13.77 11.60 -3.03
N ALA A 176 14.27 11.79 -4.23
CA ALA A 176 14.09 13.04 -4.97
C ALA A 176 12.68 13.01 -5.56
N TRP A 177 11.80 13.80 -4.99
CA TRP A 177 10.51 14.11 -5.60
C TRP A 177 10.72 15.27 -6.57
N SER A 178 10.42 15.06 -7.85
CA SER A 178 10.34 16.10 -8.86
C SER A 178 8.87 16.33 -9.23
N PRO A 179 8.33 17.53 -9.08
CA PRO A 179 7.00 17.85 -9.56
C PRO A 179 7.05 17.95 -11.09
N GLY A 180 6.35 17.04 -11.77
CA GLY A 180 6.07 17.17 -13.19
C GLY A 180 5.24 18.44 -13.46
N ARG A 181 5.73 19.28 -14.36
CA ARG A 181 5.05 20.47 -14.84
C ARG A 181 3.97 20.09 -15.85
N THR A 182 2.86 20.73 -15.71
CA THR A 182 1.67 20.92 -16.56
C THR A 182 0.74 19.75 -16.66
#